data_3678912dcb3c59edc97fb57890908d19
#
_entry.id   3678912dcb3c59edc97fb57890908d19
#
_cell.length_a   1.000
_cell.length_b   1.000
_cell.length_c   1.000
_cell.angle_alpha   90.00
_cell.angle_beta   90.00
_cell.angle_gamma   90.00
#
_symmetry.space_group_name_H-M   'P 1'
#
loop_
_entity.id
_entity.type
_entity.pdbx_description
1 polymer ?
#
loop_
_entity_poly.entity_id
_entity_poly.type
_entity_poly.pdbx_seq_one_letter_code
_entity_poly.pdbx_strand_id
1 'polypeptide(L)'
;MSHPEQGQPNPSPSPSSRPPLPPGTPRRNRRGLYAGLLVLLLAGGGWYWYAHRGDAPKGIAGGPGGASGPAAGGPGGPGGRAGMPRSPVVVATVVQRDMEVVLNGLGNVTPVSNVTVRAQVSGPLLKVLFKEGQMVKAGDVLAEIDPRPFQAALDQAVGQLARDQALLQNARLDQQRYRTLLGQDSISKQQVDTQDALVRQYEGVVKTDQGNVANARLQLGYTKIVAPVSGRIGLRQVDPGNIVNTGDTNGIALITQIQPIAVMYTIPEDNLPSVLKKLNAGEKLPVQAWDRQVRNQLGEGTLLTTDNQIDTTTGTVKLKAVFPNADGMLFPNQFVNVRTRVDTLKDATVVPVAAIQRGQQGTFVYTVDEASKVKVQVVTLGPGDGSRSAVLKGLAPGQRVVVDGADRLKEGMTVETVDPAARAAAVAPASQPRARARRHRDGAGGASGAQADAGAGGASAPPGERRRHRDAGTGASAPQQ
;
A
#
# COMPACT_ATOMS: atom_id res chain seq x y z
N MET A 1 68.57 -53.41 -20.72
CA MET A 1 67.49 -54.44 -20.67
C MET A 1 66.41 -53.89 -19.82
N SER A 2 65.37 -53.42 -20.47
CA SER A 2 64.29 -52.64 -19.97
C SER A 2 63.12 -53.56 -19.46
N HIS A 3 62.59 -53.27 -18.31
CA HIS A 3 61.28 -53.79 -17.94
C HIS A 3 60.37 -52.62 -17.72
N PRO A 4 59.17 -52.57 -18.35
CA PRO A 4 58.16 -51.55 -18.10
C PRO A 4 57.27 -51.94 -16.91
N GLU A 5 57.10 -50.99 -16.01
CA GLU A 5 56.26 -51.05 -14.87
C GLU A 5 54.78 -50.95 -15.31
N GLN A 6 54.01 -51.99 -15.00
CA GLN A 6 52.59 -52.09 -15.31
C GLN A 6 51.79 -51.19 -14.35
N GLY A 7 51.10 -50.21 -14.92
CA GLY A 7 50.15 -49.37 -14.20
C GLY A 7 48.93 -50.16 -13.72
N GLN A 8 48.63 -50.06 -12.41
CA GLN A 8 47.42 -50.59 -11.83
C GLN A 8 46.22 -49.66 -12.15
N PRO A 9 45.06 -50.19 -12.52
CA PRO A 9 43.86 -49.40 -12.74
C PRO A 9 43.24 -48.94 -11.41
N ASN A 10 42.92 -47.67 -11.35
CA ASN A 10 42.24 -46.99 -10.28
C ASN A 10 40.83 -47.62 -10.06
N PRO A 11 40.40 -47.97 -8.83
CA PRO A 11 39.06 -48.50 -8.60
C PRO A 11 37.98 -47.41 -8.78
N SER A 12 36.99 -47.75 -9.59
CA SER A 12 35.79 -46.96 -9.81
C SER A 12 35.03 -46.71 -8.51
N PRO A 13 34.44 -45.49 -8.30
CA PRO A 13 33.63 -45.27 -7.09
C PRO A 13 32.32 -46.05 -7.15
N SER A 14 32.03 -46.75 -6.06
CA SER A 14 30.79 -47.47 -5.82
C SER A 14 29.57 -46.51 -5.82
N PRO A 15 28.39 -46.95 -6.34
CA PRO A 15 27.19 -46.12 -6.34
C PRO A 15 26.67 -45.94 -4.90
N SER A 16 26.58 -44.69 -4.46
CA SER A 16 25.98 -44.29 -3.20
C SER A 16 24.51 -44.74 -3.15
N SER A 17 24.19 -45.61 -2.21
CA SER A 17 22.82 -46.00 -1.86
C SER A 17 22.00 -44.76 -1.41
N ARG A 18 21.05 -44.37 -2.23
CA ARG A 18 20.03 -43.37 -1.86
C ARG A 18 19.09 -44.04 -0.81
N PRO A 19 18.73 -43.31 0.28
CA PRO A 19 17.71 -43.81 1.22
C PRO A 19 16.36 -43.91 0.52
N PRO A 20 15.48 -44.85 0.88
CA PRO A 20 14.17 -45.01 0.31
C PRO A 20 13.26 -43.82 0.67
N LEU A 21 12.56 -43.30 -0.34
CA LEU A 21 11.55 -42.28 -0.19
C LEU A 21 10.37 -42.82 0.65
N PRO A 22 9.76 -42.01 1.55
CA PRO A 22 8.59 -42.40 2.30
C PRO A 22 7.38 -42.65 1.35
N PRO A 23 6.45 -43.56 1.69
CA PRO A 23 5.29 -43.88 0.85
C PRO A 23 4.39 -42.68 0.71
N GLY A 24 4.09 -42.29 -0.54
CA GLY A 24 3.23 -41.17 -0.91
C GLY A 24 1.82 -41.36 -0.35
N THR A 25 1.33 -40.37 0.36
CA THR A 25 -0.07 -40.25 0.76
C THR A 25 -0.98 -40.21 -0.48
N PRO A 26 -2.13 -40.94 -0.51
CA PRO A 26 -3.02 -40.93 -1.66
C PRO A 26 -3.61 -39.55 -1.87
N ARG A 27 -3.33 -38.94 -3.03
CA ARG A 27 -3.96 -37.70 -3.48
C ARG A 27 -5.46 -37.94 -3.65
N ARG A 28 -6.23 -37.50 -2.68
CA ARG A 28 -7.70 -37.47 -2.70
C ARG A 28 -8.17 -36.68 -3.91
N ASN A 29 -8.77 -37.35 -4.88
CA ASN A 29 -9.22 -36.80 -6.15
C ASN A 29 -10.40 -35.84 -5.92
N ARG A 30 -10.08 -34.55 -5.73
CA ARG A 30 -11.08 -33.48 -5.53
C ARG A 30 -11.89 -33.14 -6.80
N ARG A 31 -11.51 -33.71 -7.96
CA ARG A 31 -12.22 -33.48 -9.25
C ARG A 31 -13.65 -34.02 -9.23
N GLY A 32 -13.95 -35.10 -8.50
CA GLY A 32 -15.30 -35.63 -8.34
C GLY A 32 -16.22 -34.73 -7.52
N LEU A 33 -15.70 -34.02 -6.53
CA LEU A 33 -16.46 -33.10 -5.68
C LEU A 33 -16.89 -31.83 -6.44
N TYR A 34 -16.03 -31.30 -7.32
CA TYR A 34 -16.38 -30.12 -8.16
C TYR A 34 -17.36 -30.48 -9.28
N ALA A 35 -17.28 -31.68 -9.85
CA ALA A 35 -18.25 -32.14 -10.85
C ALA A 35 -19.65 -32.32 -10.23
N GLY A 36 -19.77 -32.84 -9.01
CA GLY A 36 -21.04 -32.94 -8.29
C GLY A 36 -21.66 -31.59 -7.95
N LEU A 37 -20.85 -30.61 -7.57
CA LEU A 37 -21.29 -29.25 -7.23
C LEU A 37 -21.79 -28.49 -8.49
N LEU A 38 -21.15 -28.72 -9.63
CA LEU A 38 -21.53 -28.12 -10.92
C LEU A 38 -22.86 -28.66 -11.43
N VAL A 39 -23.13 -29.97 -11.26
CA VAL A 39 -24.42 -30.59 -11.61
C VAL A 39 -25.55 -30.08 -10.72
N LEU A 40 -25.31 -29.89 -9.41
CA LEU A 40 -26.29 -29.31 -8.48
C LEU A 40 -26.61 -27.84 -8.79
N LEU A 41 -25.61 -27.04 -9.20
CA LEU A 41 -25.83 -25.65 -9.64
C LEU A 41 -26.62 -25.56 -10.93
N LEU A 42 -26.37 -26.44 -11.91
CA LEU A 42 -27.10 -26.47 -13.16
C LEU A 42 -28.56 -26.96 -12.97
N ALA A 43 -28.77 -27.95 -12.09
CA ALA A 43 -30.11 -28.43 -11.75
C ALA A 43 -30.91 -27.39 -10.98
N GLY A 44 -30.28 -26.72 -9.99
CA GLY A 44 -30.89 -25.63 -9.20
C GLY A 44 -31.22 -24.39 -10.05
N GLY A 45 -30.30 -23.99 -10.93
CA GLY A 45 -30.50 -22.86 -11.84
C GLY A 45 -31.61 -23.14 -12.89
N GLY A 46 -31.66 -24.38 -13.39
CA GLY A 46 -32.72 -24.81 -14.33
C GLY A 46 -34.10 -24.83 -13.66
N TRP A 47 -34.20 -25.33 -12.43
CA TRP A 47 -35.44 -25.32 -11.64
C TRP A 47 -35.90 -23.90 -11.25
N TYR A 48 -34.97 -23.02 -10.86
CA TYR A 48 -35.27 -21.63 -10.57
C TYR A 48 -35.77 -20.87 -11.81
N TRP A 49 -35.17 -21.09 -12.98
CA TRP A 49 -35.60 -20.49 -14.23
C TRP A 49 -36.96 -21.02 -14.72
N TYR A 50 -37.24 -22.33 -14.50
CA TYR A 50 -38.55 -22.95 -14.82
C TYR A 50 -39.66 -22.45 -13.87
N ALA A 51 -39.36 -22.31 -12.59
CA ALA A 51 -40.31 -21.85 -11.57
C ALA A 51 -40.69 -20.37 -11.70
N HIS A 52 -39.83 -19.54 -12.30
CA HIS A 52 -40.08 -18.08 -12.46
C HIS A 52 -40.52 -17.70 -13.91
N ARG A 53 -40.87 -18.66 -14.75
CA ARG A 53 -41.34 -18.43 -16.11
C ARG A 53 -42.87 -18.23 -16.24
N GLY A 54 -43.56 -18.03 -15.16
CA GLY A 54 -45.02 -17.91 -15.22
C GLY A 54 -45.50 -16.62 -14.56
N ASP A 55 -45.41 -15.49 -15.25
CA ASP A 55 -46.34 -14.39 -15.10
C ASP A 55 -46.11 -13.35 -16.20
N ALA A 56 -46.75 -13.61 -17.34
CA ALA A 56 -47.05 -12.59 -18.33
C ALA A 56 -48.44 -12.03 -18.02
N PRO A 57 -48.64 -10.70 -17.88
CA PRO A 57 -49.94 -10.14 -17.66
C PRO A 57 -50.79 -10.29 -18.94
N LYS A 58 -51.90 -11.02 -18.82
CA LYS A 58 -52.96 -11.16 -19.83
C LYS A 58 -53.61 -9.82 -20.06
N GLY A 59 -53.49 -9.30 -21.28
CA GLY A 59 -54.27 -8.17 -21.78
C GLY A 59 -55.76 -8.47 -21.74
N ILE A 60 -56.50 -7.55 -21.16
CA ILE A 60 -57.96 -7.54 -21.18
C ILE A 60 -58.41 -7.00 -22.56
N ALA A 61 -58.90 -7.88 -23.42
CA ALA A 61 -59.74 -7.54 -24.57
C ALA A 61 -61.17 -7.53 -24.08
N GLY A 62 -61.88 -6.43 -24.25
CA GLY A 62 -63.30 -6.32 -23.98
C GLY A 62 -63.90 -5.20 -24.81
N GLY A 63 -64.61 -5.55 -25.72
CA GLY A 63 -65.42 -5.26 -26.80
C GLY A 63 -66.40 -4.02 -26.77
N PRO A 64 -67.23 -3.90 -27.76
CA PRO A 64 -67.63 -2.63 -28.38
C PRO A 64 -69.05 -2.20 -27.97
N GLY A 65 -69.30 -0.93 -28.09
CA GLY A 65 -70.67 -0.37 -28.05
C GLY A 65 -70.56 1.11 -27.69
N GLY A 66 -70.88 2.00 -28.51
CA GLY A 66 -72.07 2.30 -29.23
C GLY A 66 -72.55 3.69 -28.90
N ALA A 67 -72.86 4.44 -29.93
CA ALA A 67 -73.81 5.59 -29.96
C ALA A 67 -73.27 7.00 -29.68
N SER A 68 -72.93 7.74 -30.73
CA SER A 68 -73.74 8.79 -31.39
C SER A 68 -74.30 9.88 -30.48
N GLY A 69 -73.90 11.12 -30.75
CA GLY A 69 -74.60 12.35 -30.43
C GLY A 69 -73.84 13.60 -30.89
N PRO A 70 -74.51 14.57 -31.46
CA PRO A 70 -73.94 15.41 -32.52
C PRO A 70 -73.49 16.79 -32.07
N ALA A 71 -72.58 17.28 -32.86
CA ALA A 71 -72.13 18.61 -33.20
C ALA A 71 -72.81 19.83 -32.58
N ALA A 72 -71.98 20.76 -32.11
CA ALA A 72 -72.26 22.20 -32.23
C ALA A 72 -70.94 22.91 -32.59
N GLY A 73 -70.96 23.52 -33.76
CA GLY A 73 -69.90 24.33 -34.28
C GLY A 73 -69.76 25.67 -33.60
N GLY A 74 -68.52 26.15 -33.54
CA GLY A 74 -68.18 27.51 -33.21
C GLY A 74 -67.04 27.98 -34.10
N PRO A 75 -67.07 29.15 -34.66
CA PRO A 75 -66.22 29.58 -35.77
C PRO A 75 -64.83 30.02 -35.31
N GLY A 76 -63.96 29.84 -36.24
CA GLY A 76 -62.53 30.09 -36.20
C GLY A 76 -62.00 31.43 -35.67
N GLY A 77 -60.95 31.34 -34.90
CA GLY A 77 -60.04 32.44 -34.63
C GLY A 77 -58.75 32.25 -35.43
N PRO A 78 -58.11 33.30 -35.91
CA PRO A 78 -56.94 33.19 -36.78
C PRO A 78 -55.72 32.73 -36.00
N GLY A 79 -55.05 31.73 -36.55
CA GLY A 79 -53.89 31.06 -36.02
C GLY A 79 -52.75 32.00 -35.58
N GLY A 80 -52.55 32.06 -34.29
CA GLY A 80 -51.29 32.44 -33.74
C GLY A 80 -50.29 31.30 -33.96
N ARG A 81 -49.23 31.52 -34.70
CA ARG A 81 -48.05 30.65 -34.72
C ARG A 81 -47.57 30.48 -33.28
N ALA A 82 -47.97 29.38 -32.67
CA ALA A 82 -47.38 28.95 -31.41
C ALA A 82 -45.90 28.70 -31.67
N GLY A 83 -45.08 29.62 -31.18
CA GLY A 83 -43.62 29.46 -31.21
C GLY A 83 -43.31 28.10 -30.54
N MET A 84 -42.53 27.29 -31.20
CA MET A 84 -42.04 26.02 -30.64
C MET A 84 -41.50 26.32 -29.25
N PRO A 85 -41.88 25.51 -28.24
CA PRO A 85 -41.40 25.73 -26.86
C PRO A 85 -39.86 25.73 -26.85
N ARG A 86 -39.27 26.84 -26.42
CA ARG A 86 -37.82 26.96 -26.29
C ARG A 86 -37.41 26.01 -25.19
N SER A 87 -36.52 25.06 -25.47
CA SER A 87 -35.98 24.14 -24.46
C SER A 87 -34.99 24.88 -23.58
N PRO A 88 -35.20 24.96 -22.27
CA PRO A 88 -34.23 25.56 -21.36
C PRO A 88 -32.97 24.71 -21.27
N VAL A 89 -31.81 25.31 -21.48
CA VAL A 89 -30.50 24.63 -21.43
C VAL A 89 -29.54 25.42 -20.56
N VAL A 90 -28.67 24.69 -19.84
CA VAL A 90 -27.54 25.28 -19.13
C VAL A 90 -26.32 25.28 -20.05
N VAL A 91 -25.68 26.44 -20.18
CA VAL A 91 -24.48 26.60 -21.01
C VAL A 91 -23.25 26.90 -20.17
N ALA A 92 -22.10 26.43 -20.63
CA ALA A 92 -20.80 26.82 -20.13
C ALA A 92 -19.97 27.44 -21.27
N THR A 93 -19.14 28.44 -20.93
CA THR A 93 -18.21 29.00 -21.88
C THR A 93 -16.94 28.21 -21.98
N VAL A 94 -16.50 27.91 -23.18
CA VAL A 94 -15.21 27.27 -23.46
C VAL A 94 -14.09 28.23 -23.11
N VAL A 95 -13.22 27.79 -22.20
CA VAL A 95 -12.10 28.63 -21.71
C VAL A 95 -10.76 28.01 -22.08
N GLN A 96 -9.76 28.85 -22.29
CA GLN A 96 -8.37 28.42 -22.36
C GLN A 96 -7.77 28.48 -20.96
N ARG A 97 -7.12 27.42 -20.57
CA ARG A 97 -6.39 27.34 -19.29
C ARG A 97 -5.41 26.17 -19.31
N ASP A 98 -4.42 26.28 -18.44
CA ASP A 98 -3.52 25.16 -18.20
C ASP A 98 -4.29 23.99 -17.60
N MET A 99 -4.03 22.81 -18.12
CA MET A 99 -4.66 21.58 -17.68
C MET A 99 -3.61 20.54 -17.34
N GLU A 100 -3.63 20.08 -16.11
CA GLU A 100 -2.75 18.99 -15.66
C GLU A 100 -3.23 17.65 -16.21
N VAL A 101 -2.30 16.89 -16.78
CA VAL A 101 -2.53 15.51 -17.17
C VAL A 101 -2.18 14.61 -15.99
N VAL A 102 -3.21 14.12 -15.32
CA VAL A 102 -3.06 13.34 -14.10
C VAL A 102 -3.45 11.89 -14.35
N LEU A 103 -2.58 10.97 -13.98
CA LEU A 103 -2.88 9.55 -13.94
C LEU A 103 -3.26 9.15 -12.52
N ASN A 104 -4.41 8.52 -12.39
CA ASN A 104 -4.88 7.98 -11.12
C ASN A 104 -4.55 6.49 -11.05
N GLY A 105 -4.06 6.05 -9.89
CA GLY A 105 -3.77 4.66 -9.61
C GLY A 105 -4.12 4.30 -8.16
N LEU A 106 -4.40 3.03 -7.93
CA LEU A 106 -4.52 2.50 -6.57
C LEU A 106 -3.16 1.94 -6.15
N GLY A 107 -2.69 2.32 -4.98
CA GLY A 107 -1.39 1.93 -4.47
C GLY A 107 -1.43 1.35 -3.07
N ASN A 108 -0.32 0.72 -2.73
CA ASN A 108 -0.02 0.24 -1.40
C ASN A 108 1.29 0.86 -0.91
N VAL A 109 1.27 1.36 0.32
CA VAL A 109 2.44 1.92 0.98
C VAL A 109 3.39 0.80 1.36
N THR A 110 4.64 0.87 0.91
CA THR A 110 5.68 -0.13 1.21
C THR A 110 6.88 0.54 1.85
N PRO A 111 7.47 -0.05 2.89
CA PRO A 111 8.72 0.49 3.43
C PRO A 111 9.85 0.39 2.40
N VAL A 112 10.80 1.31 2.45
CA VAL A 112 12.01 1.24 1.61
C VAL A 112 12.87 0.04 2.02
N SER A 113 12.98 -0.19 3.32
CA SER A 113 13.69 -1.33 3.89
C SER A 113 12.93 -1.89 5.09
N ASN A 114 12.90 -3.22 5.18
CA ASN A 114 12.26 -3.96 6.27
C ASN A 114 13.22 -5.06 6.71
N VAL A 115 13.83 -4.90 7.89
CA VAL A 115 14.91 -5.76 8.35
C VAL A 115 14.56 -6.39 9.69
N THR A 116 14.53 -7.72 9.73
CA THR A 116 14.43 -8.47 10.96
C THR A 116 15.80 -8.54 11.62
N VAL A 117 15.95 -7.96 12.80
CA VAL A 117 17.17 -7.99 13.60
C VAL A 117 17.27 -9.35 14.27
N ARG A 118 18.35 -10.07 13.98
CA ARG A 118 18.62 -11.43 14.52
C ARG A 118 19.91 -11.45 15.30
N ALA A 119 20.00 -12.38 16.25
CA ALA A 119 21.24 -12.68 16.95
C ALA A 119 22.24 -13.34 15.97
N GLN A 120 23.50 -12.92 16.02
CA GLN A 120 24.60 -13.51 15.25
C GLN A 120 25.40 -14.55 16.05
N VAL A 121 25.19 -14.55 17.38
CA VAL A 121 25.70 -15.55 18.33
C VAL A 121 24.59 -16.01 19.23
N SER A 122 24.64 -17.25 19.69
CA SER A 122 23.64 -17.80 20.60
C SER A 122 24.02 -17.56 22.05
N GLY A 123 23.02 -17.25 22.89
CA GLY A 123 23.21 -17.06 24.31
C GLY A 123 22.01 -16.43 25.02
N PRO A 124 22.04 -16.31 26.35
CA PRO A 124 20.99 -15.65 27.10
C PRO A 124 20.99 -14.13 26.83
N LEU A 125 19.80 -13.59 26.57
CA LEU A 125 19.57 -12.17 26.36
C LEU A 125 19.53 -11.45 27.72
N LEU A 126 20.52 -10.61 28.02
CA LEU A 126 20.62 -9.90 29.31
C LEU A 126 19.71 -8.69 29.36
N LYS A 127 19.75 -7.87 28.29
CA LYS A 127 19.07 -6.57 28.26
C LYS A 127 18.48 -6.29 26.90
N VAL A 128 17.34 -5.61 26.89
CA VAL A 128 16.76 -4.97 25.73
C VAL A 128 16.73 -3.48 25.98
N LEU A 129 17.36 -2.69 25.10
CA LEU A 129 17.67 -1.27 25.31
C LEU A 129 16.77 -0.34 24.49
N PHE A 130 15.85 -0.87 23.69
CA PHE A 130 14.88 -0.10 22.90
C PHE A 130 13.49 -0.14 23.52
N LYS A 131 12.68 0.87 23.20
CA LYS A 131 11.24 0.88 23.43
C LYS A 131 10.50 0.51 22.15
N GLU A 132 9.42 -0.24 22.26
CA GLU A 132 8.58 -0.61 21.12
C GLU A 132 8.02 0.64 20.42
N GLY A 133 8.07 0.64 19.09
CA GLY A 133 7.65 1.79 18.30
C GLY A 133 8.61 2.97 18.24
N GLN A 134 9.78 2.89 18.88
CA GLN A 134 10.79 3.94 18.89
C GLN A 134 11.46 4.09 17.51
N MET A 135 11.87 5.30 17.16
CA MET A 135 12.80 5.53 16.06
C MET A 135 14.22 5.23 16.50
N VAL A 136 14.93 4.40 15.76
CA VAL A 136 16.33 4.02 15.99
C VAL A 136 17.19 4.41 14.80
N LYS A 137 18.46 4.67 15.05
CA LYS A 137 19.46 4.95 14.01
C LYS A 137 20.30 3.71 13.74
N ALA A 138 20.81 3.58 12.52
CA ALA A 138 21.81 2.56 12.22
C ALA A 138 23.01 2.66 13.17
N GLY A 139 23.38 1.52 13.79
CA GLY A 139 24.43 1.43 14.80
C GLY A 139 23.96 1.54 16.26
N ASP A 140 22.71 1.93 16.52
CA ASP A 140 22.17 1.94 17.88
C ASP A 140 22.14 0.54 18.47
N VAL A 141 22.57 0.40 19.74
CA VAL A 141 22.54 -0.89 20.46
C VAL A 141 21.11 -1.18 20.89
N LEU A 142 20.57 -2.30 20.42
CA LEU A 142 19.18 -2.72 20.67
C LEU A 142 19.09 -3.71 21.82
N ALA A 143 20.04 -4.63 21.91
CA ALA A 143 20.03 -5.68 22.90
C ALA A 143 21.45 -6.18 23.18
N GLU A 144 21.61 -6.85 24.32
CA GLU A 144 22.89 -7.39 24.76
C GLU A 144 22.70 -8.86 25.17
N ILE A 145 23.47 -9.74 24.54
CA ILE A 145 23.63 -11.15 24.89
C ILE A 145 24.73 -11.25 25.93
N ASP A 146 24.73 -12.25 26.79
CA ASP A 146 25.76 -12.47 27.82
C ASP A 146 27.17 -12.50 27.18
N PRO A 147 28.00 -11.47 27.39
CA PRO A 147 29.34 -11.41 26.79
C PRO A 147 30.39 -12.27 27.51
N ARG A 148 30.12 -12.74 28.73
CA ARG A 148 31.12 -13.41 29.59
C ARG A 148 31.78 -14.61 28.95
N PRO A 149 31.06 -15.58 28.29
CA PRO A 149 31.71 -16.70 27.63
C PRO A 149 32.61 -16.25 26.45
N PHE A 150 32.19 -15.24 25.72
CA PHE A 150 32.92 -14.72 24.56
C PHE A 150 34.14 -13.92 25.01
N GLN A 151 34.05 -13.19 26.14
CA GLN A 151 35.19 -12.49 26.73
C GLN A 151 36.25 -13.49 27.21
N ALA A 152 35.85 -14.56 27.89
CA ALA A 152 36.77 -15.61 28.33
C ALA A 152 37.49 -16.29 27.14
N ALA A 153 36.75 -16.54 26.04
CA ALA A 153 37.36 -17.09 24.81
C ALA A 153 38.37 -16.10 24.16
N LEU A 154 38.06 -14.80 24.18
CA LEU A 154 39.00 -13.77 23.72
C LEU A 154 40.26 -13.73 24.59
N ASP A 155 40.11 -13.73 25.91
CA ASP A 155 41.23 -13.68 26.84
C ASP A 155 42.14 -14.94 26.67
N GLN A 156 41.54 -16.10 26.44
CA GLN A 156 42.27 -17.34 26.14
C GLN A 156 43.07 -17.21 24.83
N ALA A 157 42.47 -16.69 23.75
CA ALA A 157 43.14 -16.51 22.47
C ALA A 157 44.27 -15.48 22.56
N VAL A 158 44.07 -14.39 23.33
CA VAL A 158 45.12 -13.36 23.58
C VAL A 158 46.27 -13.96 24.35
N GLY A 159 45.99 -14.78 25.38
CA GLY A 159 47.05 -15.46 26.15
C GLY A 159 47.88 -16.43 25.27
N GLN A 160 47.22 -17.17 24.37
CA GLN A 160 47.89 -18.04 23.42
C GLN A 160 48.81 -17.26 22.50
N LEU A 161 48.31 -16.17 21.87
CA LEU A 161 49.08 -15.28 21.02
C LEU A 161 50.33 -14.72 21.76
N ALA A 162 50.15 -14.25 23.02
CA ALA A 162 51.24 -13.71 23.80
C ALA A 162 52.35 -14.75 24.07
N ARG A 163 51.97 -16.00 24.38
CA ARG A 163 52.93 -17.09 24.54
C ARG A 163 53.73 -17.34 23.26
N ASP A 164 53.05 -17.44 22.11
CA ASP A 164 53.70 -17.81 20.85
C ASP A 164 54.51 -16.63 20.24
N GLN A 165 54.12 -15.42 20.55
CA GLN A 165 54.95 -14.23 20.30
C GLN A 165 56.28 -14.26 21.07
N ALA A 166 56.24 -14.67 22.33
CA ALA A 166 57.45 -14.82 23.14
C ALA A 166 58.39 -15.91 22.60
N LEU A 167 57.80 -17.05 22.14
CA LEU A 167 58.60 -18.11 21.46
C LEU A 167 59.24 -17.60 20.14
N LEU A 168 58.47 -16.85 19.36
CA LEU A 168 59.00 -16.25 18.13
C LEU A 168 60.11 -15.26 18.42
N GLN A 169 59.96 -14.44 19.46
CA GLN A 169 61.00 -13.49 19.90
C GLN A 169 62.30 -14.21 20.31
N ASN A 170 62.17 -15.28 21.08
CA ASN A 170 63.35 -16.11 21.45
C ASN A 170 63.99 -16.74 20.23
N ALA A 171 63.25 -17.33 19.33
CA ALA A 171 63.75 -17.92 18.10
C ALA A 171 64.50 -16.88 17.22
N ARG A 172 64.01 -15.66 17.14
CA ARG A 172 64.64 -14.55 16.43
C ARG A 172 65.98 -14.10 17.11
N LEU A 173 66.02 -14.06 18.43
CA LEU A 173 67.25 -13.76 19.18
C LEU A 173 68.33 -14.85 18.93
N ASP A 174 67.90 -16.13 18.97
CA ASP A 174 68.83 -17.24 18.67
C ASP A 174 69.27 -17.23 17.20
N GLN A 175 68.39 -16.90 16.25
CA GLN A 175 68.74 -16.68 14.87
C GLN A 175 69.82 -15.62 14.67
N GLN A 176 69.71 -14.49 15.37
CA GLN A 176 70.73 -13.43 15.34
C GLN A 176 72.07 -13.91 15.89
N ARG A 177 72.06 -14.63 17.02
CA ARG A 177 73.27 -15.21 17.64
C ARG A 177 73.94 -16.20 16.68
N TYR A 178 73.14 -17.10 16.06
CA TYR A 178 73.68 -18.10 15.14
C TYR A 178 74.27 -17.46 13.87
N ARG A 179 73.63 -16.44 13.33
CA ARG A 179 74.17 -15.68 12.20
C ARG A 179 75.49 -15.00 12.54
N THR A 180 75.66 -14.46 13.76
CA THR A 180 76.91 -13.87 14.22
C THR A 180 78.02 -14.94 14.36
N LEU A 181 77.67 -16.11 14.96
CA LEU A 181 78.62 -17.23 15.11
C LEU A 181 79.05 -17.85 13.78
N LEU A 182 78.13 -17.91 12.77
CA LEU A 182 78.47 -18.32 11.43
C LEU A 182 79.49 -17.37 10.76
N GLY A 183 79.33 -16.04 10.98
CA GLY A 183 80.32 -15.06 10.50
C GLY A 183 81.69 -15.17 11.20
N GLN A 184 81.75 -15.91 12.30
CA GLN A 184 83.00 -16.25 13.01
C GLN A 184 83.47 -17.68 12.74
N ASP A 185 82.90 -18.38 11.73
CA ASP A 185 83.20 -19.78 11.40
C ASP A 185 83.04 -20.76 12.59
N SER A 186 82.22 -20.38 13.58
CA SER A 186 82.07 -21.15 14.85
C SER A 186 80.93 -22.18 14.81
N ILE A 187 80.04 -22.12 13.80
CA ILE A 187 78.86 -23.03 13.63
C ILE A 187 78.71 -23.43 12.18
N SER A 188 77.96 -24.52 11.91
CA SER A 188 77.63 -24.96 10.58
C SER A 188 76.41 -24.14 9.97
N LYS A 189 76.46 -23.96 8.66
CA LYS A 189 75.39 -23.34 7.90
C LYS A 189 74.04 -24.06 8.12
N GLN A 190 74.08 -25.42 8.24
CA GLN A 190 72.86 -26.22 8.52
C GLN A 190 72.13 -25.77 9.81
N GLN A 191 72.87 -25.40 10.88
CA GLN A 191 72.28 -24.93 12.12
C GLN A 191 71.55 -23.57 11.94
N VAL A 192 72.11 -22.66 11.13
CA VAL A 192 71.47 -21.38 10.80
C VAL A 192 70.21 -21.61 9.98
N ASP A 193 70.28 -22.48 8.94
CA ASP A 193 69.14 -22.81 8.05
C ASP A 193 67.98 -23.44 8.85
N THR A 194 68.32 -24.30 9.85
CA THR A 194 67.35 -24.90 10.79
C THR A 194 66.67 -23.84 11.62
N GLN A 195 67.45 -22.89 12.17
CA GLN A 195 66.90 -21.80 13.00
C GLN A 195 66.08 -20.81 12.19
N ASP A 196 66.48 -20.55 10.93
CA ASP A 196 65.68 -19.74 10.00
C ASP A 196 64.34 -20.42 9.68
N ALA A 197 64.33 -21.74 9.55
CA ALA A 197 63.08 -22.50 9.40
C ALA A 197 62.20 -22.46 10.63
N LEU A 198 62.77 -22.53 11.83
CA LEU A 198 62.06 -22.43 13.10
C LEU A 198 61.41 -21.04 13.31
N VAL A 199 62.14 -19.97 12.92
CA VAL A 199 61.57 -18.60 12.97
C VAL A 199 60.36 -18.51 12.03
N ARG A 200 60.47 -19.01 10.78
CA ARG A 200 59.31 -19.04 9.85
C ARG A 200 58.13 -19.86 10.39
N GLN A 201 58.42 -20.97 11.05
CA GLN A 201 57.39 -21.79 11.71
C GLN A 201 56.64 -20.96 12.76
N TYR A 202 57.36 -20.32 13.69
CA TYR A 202 56.70 -19.50 14.73
C TYR A 202 55.99 -18.27 14.16
N GLU A 203 56.51 -17.67 13.08
CA GLU A 203 55.82 -16.61 12.35
C GLU A 203 54.45 -17.09 11.84
N GLY A 204 54.41 -18.32 11.29
CA GLY A 204 53.16 -18.96 10.85
C GLY A 204 52.18 -19.17 12.02
N VAL A 205 52.66 -19.66 13.19
CA VAL A 205 51.85 -19.88 14.39
C VAL A 205 51.28 -18.55 14.91
N VAL A 206 52.11 -17.53 15.07
CA VAL A 206 51.68 -16.18 15.50
C VAL A 206 50.61 -15.61 14.56
N LYS A 207 50.78 -15.83 13.25
CA LYS A 207 49.77 -15.39 12.26
C LYS A 207 48.43 -16.09 12.43
N THR A 208 48.44 -17.40 12.73
CA THR A 208 47.23 -18.17 13.04
C THR A 208 46.55 -17.66 14.31
N ASP A 209 47.33 -17.42 15.37
CA ASP A 209 46.78 -16.91 16.63
C ASP A 209 46.22 -15.50 16.52
N GLN A 210 46.83 -14.64 15.69
CA GLN A 210 46.23 -13.34 15.35
C GLN A 210 44.83 -13.50 14.72
N GLY A 211 44.67 -14.51 13.86
CA GLY A 211 43.37 -14.86 13.28
C GLY A 211 42.37 -15.34 14.32
N ASN A 212 42.82 -16.17 15.29
CA ASN A 212 42.00 -16.66 16.39
C ASN A 212 41.53 -15.52 17.30
N VAL A 213 42.42 -14.59 17.65
CA VAL A 213 42.09 -13.39 18.43
C VAL A 213 41.08 -12.51 17.68
N ALA A 214 41.27 -12.32 16.37
CA ALA A 214 40.35 -11.54 15.55
C ALA A 214 38.95 -12.17 15.52
N ASN A 215 38.88 -13.50 15.37
CA ASN A 215 37.61 -14.25 15.41
C ASN A 215 36.91 -14.13 16.76
N ALA A 216 37.62 -14.37 17.87
CA ALA A 216 37.05 -14.25 19.21
C ALA A 216 36.55 -12.82 19.52
N ARG A 217 37.29 -11.80 19.05
CA ARG A 217 36.89 -10.38 19.16
C ARG A 217 35.61 -10.09 18.36
N LEU A 218 35.49 -10.65 17.18
CA LEU A 218 34.29 -10.52 16.32
C LEU A 218 33.06 -11.15 16.99
N GLN A 219 33.20 -12.36 17.54
CA GLN A 219 32.14 -13.04 18.27
C GLN A 219 31.68 -12.25 19.51
N LEU A 220 32.64 -11.69 20.26
CA LEU A 220 32.32 -10.77 21.35
C LEU A 220 31.59 -9.52 20.85
N GLY A 221 31.97 -8.97 19.71
CA GLY A 221 31.25 -7.85 19.08
C GLY A 221 29.80 -8.18 18.77
N TYR A 222 29.52 -9.40 18.35
CA TYR A 222 28.16 -9.88 18.02
C TYR A 222 27.26 -10.06 19.24
N THR A 223 27.80 -10.05 20.47
CA THR A 223 26.96 -10.04 21.68
C THR A 223 26.18 -8.74 21.82
N LYS A 224 26.66 -7.64 21.23
CA LYS A 224 25.92 -6.37 21.13
C LYS A 224 25.15 -6.35 19.83
N ILE A 225 23.83 -6.46 19.93
CA ILE A 225 22.95 -6.47 18.78
C ILE A 225 22.63 -5.03 18.43
N VAL A 226 23.04 -4.62 17.24
CA VAL A 226 22.89 -3.24 16.75
C VAL A 226 21.87 -3.16 15.61
N ALA A 227 21.26 -1.99 15.44
CA ALA A 227 20.36 -1.71 14.34
C ALA A 227 21.14 -1.64 13.02
N PRO A 228 20.81 -2.48 12.00
CA PRO A 228 21.49 -2.44 10.72
C PRO A 228 21.05 -1.26 9.84
N VAL A 229 19.85 -0.73 10.09
CA VAL A 229 19.25 0.39 9.34
C VAL A 229 18.55 1.33 10.30
N SER A 230 18.44 2.59 9.90
CA SER A 230 17.61 3.56 10.63
C SER A 230 16.13 3.35 10.29
N GLY A 231 15.25 3.42 11.29
CA GLY A 231 13.82 3.21 11.07
C GLY A 231 13.04 3.10 12.38
N ARG A 232 11.78 2.77 12.26
CA ARG A 232 10.92 2.50 13.41
C ARG A 232 11.04 1.03 13.80
N ILE A 233 11.40 0.78 15.06
CA ILE A 233 11.43 -0.58 15.59
C ILE A 233 10.02 -1.04 15.95
N GLY A 234 9.69 -2.27 15.61
CA GLY A 234 8.40 -2.90 15.90
C GLY A 234 8.28 -3.41 17.33
N LEU A 235 7.38 -4.36 17.51
CA LEU A 235 7.18 -5.04 18.78
C LEU A 235 8.36 -5.96 19.08
N ARG A 236 8.66 -6.13 20.35
CA ARG A 236 9.68 -7.06 20.84
C ARG A 236 9.19 -8.50 20.66
N GLN A 237 10.05 -9.34 20.09
CA GLN A 237 9.73 -10.75 19.84
C GLN A 237 10.31 -11.66 20.93
N VAL A 238 11.29 -11.18 21.70
CA VAL A 238 12.00 -11.98 22.73
C VAL A 238 12.23 -11.11 23.96
N ASP A 239 11.99 -11.67 25.14
CA ASP A 239 12.17 -11.02 26.43
C ASP A 239 13.57 -11.23 27.01
N PRO A 240 14.08 -10.29 27.85
CA PRO A 240 15.28 -10.50 28.64
C PRO A 240 15.15 -11.77 29.49
N GLY A 241 16.23 -12.56 29.58
CA GLY A 241 16.26 -13.84 30.24
C GLY A 241 16.06 -15.05 29.32
N ASN A 242 15.50 -14.86 28.12
CA ASN A 242 15.38 -15.93 27.14
C ASN A 242 16.72 -16.20 26.44
N ILE A 243 16.90 -17.43 25.99
CA ILE A 243 18.03 -17.80 25.13
C ILE A 243 17.66 -17.49 23.68
N VAL A 244 18.52 -16.71 23.01
CA VAL A 244 18.39 -16.43 21.56
C VAL A 244 19.38 -17.27 20.78
N ASN A 245 18.96 -17.71 19.60
CA ASN A 245 19.79 -18.52 18.70
C ASN A 245 19.92 -17.84 17.34
N THR A 246 21.03 -18.15 16.65
CA THR A 246 21.30 -17.63 15.29
C THR A 246 20.28 -18.08 14.26
N GLY A 247 19.57 -19.19 14.51
CA GLY A 247 18.54 -19.77 13.64
C GLY A 247 17.12 -19.25 13.88
N ASP A 248 16.90 -18.39 14.86
CA ASP A 248 15.56 -17.92 15.22
C ASP A 248 14.94 -17.10 14.07
N THR A 249 13.80 -17.59 13.56
CA THR A 249 13.15 -17.01 12.37
C THR A 249 12.55 -15.63 12.65
N ASN A 250 11.99 -15.46 13.84
CA ASN A 250 11.29 -14.22 14.23
C ASN A 250 12.28 -13.10 14.61
N GLY A 251 13.52 -13.46 14.98
CA GLY A 251 14.52 -12.50 15.46
C GLY A 251 14.14 -11.83 16.76
N ILE A 252 14.75 -10.69 17.06
CA ILE A 252 14.56 -9.92 18.30
C ILE A 252 13.51 -8.84 18.08
N ALA A 253 13.58 -8.15 16.95
CA ALA A 253 12.64 -7.11 16.55
C ALA A 253 12.72 -6.87 15.03
N LEU A 254 11.68 -6.26 14.50
CA LEU A 254 11.61 -5.81 13.11
C LEU A 254 11.90 -4.31 13.06
N ILE A 255 12.81 -3.88 12.20
CA ILE A 255 13.04 -2.45 11.92
C ILE A 255 12.49 -2.14 10.54
N THR A 256 11.58 -1.18 10.48
CA THR A 256 10.93 -0.74 9.26
C THR A 256 11.32 0.70 8.97
N GLN A 257 11.94 0.93 7.83
CA GLN A 257 12.27 2.28 7.37
C GLN A 257 11.01 2.95 6.83
N ILE A 258 10.50 3.93 7.56
CA ILE A 258 9.30 4.70 7.21
C ILE A 258 9.59 6.12 6.73
N GLN A 259 10.85 6.55 6.80
CA GLN A 259 11.33 7.86 6.37
C GLN A 259 12.67 7.70 5.61
N PRO A 260 12.69 7.85 4.28
CA PRO A 260 11.53 7.97 3.38
C PRO A 260 10.73 6.66 3.29
N ILE A 261 9.51 6.74 2.72
CA ILE A 261 8.64 5.60 2.46
C ILE A 261 8.32 5.51 0.97
N ALA A 262 8.02 4.33 0.49
CA ALA A 262 7.64 4.13 -0.90
C ALA A 262 6.14 3.81 -1.04
N VAL A 263 5.57 4.16 -2.18
CA VAL A 263 4.23 3.72 -2.59
C VAL A 263 4.37 2.99 -3.92
N MET A 264 3.90 1.76 -3.94
CA MET A 264 3.76 0.98 -5.17
C MET A 264 2.31 1.07 -5.65
N TYR A 265 2.10 1.49 -6.89
CA TYR A 265 0.78 1.63 -7.48
C TYR A 265 0.78 1.21 -8.94
N THR A 266 -0.38 0.95 -9.51
CA THR A 266 -0.53 0.47 -10.88
C THR A 266 -1.19 1.52 -11.75
N ILE A 267 -0.77 1.55 -13.02
CA ILE A 267 -1.43 2.32 -14.09
C ILE A 267 -1.68 1.40 -15.30
N PRO A 268 -2.69 1.68 -16.16
CA PRO A 268 -2.86 0.98 -17.42
C PRO A 268 -1.64 1.10 -18.32
N GLU A 269 -1.31 0.05 -19.07
CA GLU A 269 -0.14 -0.01 -19.96
C GLU A 269 -0.15 1.06 -21.05
N ASP A 270 -1.33 1.49 -21.52
CA ASP A 270 -1.50 2.53 -22.52
C ASP A 270 -0.85 3.87 -22.11
N ASN A 271 -0.74 4.13 -20.81
CA ASN A 271 -0.14 5.35 -20.25
C ASN A 271 1.38 5.25 -20.06
N LEU A 272 1.93 4.04 -20.15
CA LEU A 272 3.36 3.79 -19.87
C LEU A 272 4.30 4.60 -20.81
N PRO A 273 4.04 4.69 -22.14
CA PRO A 273 4.95 5.44 -23.02
C PRO A 273 5.10 6.91 -22.64
N SER A 274 4.00 7.55 -22.17
CA SER A 274 4.02 8.95 -21.73
C SER A 274 4.85 9.15 -20.46
N VAL A 275 4.74 8.23 -19.49
CA VAL A 275 5.52 8.25 -18.25
C VAL A 275 7.00 7.98 -18.54
N LEU A 276 7.31 6.95 -19.36
CA LEU A 276 8.69 6.61 -19.71
C LEU A 276 9.41 7.74 -20.46
N LYS A 277 8.71 8.43 -21.38
CA LYS A 277 9.28 9.56 -22.11
C LYS A 277 9.79 10.64 -21.17
N LYS A 278 9.01 10.99 -20.15
CA LYS A 278 9.36 12.01 -19.16
C LYS A 278 10.45 11.50 -18.20
N LEU A 279 10.32 10.28 -17.72
CA LEU A 279 11.30 9.67 -16.81
C LEU A 279 12.68 9.55 -17.47
N ASN A 280 12.74 9.12 -18.73
CA ASN A 280 14.00 9.03 -19.51
C ASN A 280 14.59 10.40 -19.84
N ALA A 281 13.77 11.45 -19.89
CA ALA A 281 14.23 12.83 -19.99
C ALA A 281 14.79 13.39 -18.66
N GLY A 282 14.75 12.59 -17.57
CA GLY A 282 15.21 13.00 -16.24
C GLY A 282 14.23 13.93 -15.51
N GLU A 283 13.00 14.08 -16.02
CA GLU A 283 11.98 14.91 -15.36
C GLU A 283 11.47 14.24 -14.08
N LYS A 284 11.37 15.00 -13.00
CA LYS A 284 10.77 14.52 -11.75
C LYS A 284 9.26 14.65 -11.87
N LEU A 285 8.58 13.52 -11.92
CA LEU A 285 7.11 13.47 -11.95
C LEU A 285 6.58 13.56 -10.51
N PRO A 286 5.86 14.62 -10.14
CA PRO A 286 5.27 14.73 -8.81
C PRO A 286 4.12 13.76 -8.66
N VAL A 287 4.07 13.14 -7.47
CA VAL A 287 3.09 12.14 -7.11
C VAL A 287 2.45 12.51 -5.79
N GLN A 288 1.14 12.50 -5.74
CA GLN A 288 0.36 12.77 -4.53
C GLN A 288 -0.29 11.49 -4.05
N ALA A 289 -0.18 11.22 -2.76
CA ALA A 289 -0.89 10.13 -2.11
C ALA A 289 -2.10 10.69 -1.34
N TRP A 290 -3.26 10.07 -1.54
CA TRP A 290 -4.53 10.45 -0.94
C TRP A 290 -5.11 9.29 -0.14
N ASP A 291 -5.97 9.60 0.82
CA ASP A 291 -6.69 8.59 1.57
C ASP A 291 -7.61 7.75 0.67
N ARG A 292 -8.16 6.65 1.20
CA ARG A 292 -9.05 5.76 0.46
C ARG A 292 -10.30 6.47 -0.09
N GLN A 293 -10.75 7.52 0.56
CA GLN A 293 -11.94 8.30 0.17
C GLN A 293 -11.59 9.52 -0.70
N VAL A 294 -10.32 9.74 -0.99
CA VAL A 294 -9.81 10.90 -1.76
C VAL A 294 -10.20 12.25 -1.14
N ARG A 295 -10.30 12.28 0.18
CA ARG A 295 -10.65 13.51 0.93
C ARG A 295 -9.42 14.25 1.43
N ASN A 296 -8.45 13.50 1.97
CA ASN A 296 -7.26 14.06 2.57
C ASN A 296 -6.01 13.63 1.79
N GLN A 297 -5.17 14.61 1.48
CA GLN A 297 -3.85 14.34 0.94
C GLN A 297 -2.94 13.90 2.09
N LEU A 298 -2.33 12.72 1.94
CA LEU A 298 -1.45 12.11 2.95
C LEU A 298 0.01 12.49 2.75
N GLY A 299 0.39 12.93 1.56
CA GLY A 299 1.74 13.37 1.28
C GLY A 299 2.01 13.62 -0.18
N GLU A 300 3.14 14.26 -0.43
CA GLU A 300 3.69 14.49 -1.76
C GLU A 300 5.04 13.80 -1.90
N GLY A 301 5.27 13.22 -3.07
CA GLY A 301 6.48 12.50 -3.39
C GLY A 301 6.83 12.65 -4.87
N THR A 302 7.78 11.84 -5.30
CA THR A 302 8.23 11.79 -6.69
C THR A 302 8.25 10.37 -7.20
N LEU A 303 7.93 10.18 -8.48
CA LEU A 303 8.08 8.90 -9.15
C LEU A 303 9.57 8.55 -9.21
N LEU A 304 9.93 7.38 -8.70
CA LEU A 304 11.30 6.90 -8.69
C LEU A 304 11.58 6.04 -9.94
N THR A 305 10.71 5.07 -10.21
CA THR A 305 10.91 4.11 -11.31
C THR A 305 9.61 3.41 -11.66
N THR A 306 9.60 2.75 -12.81
CA THR A 306 8.57 1.82 -13.24
C THR A 306 9.10 0.39 -13.12
N ASP A 307 8.22 -0.59 -12.98
CA ASP A 307 8.58 -2.00 -13.11
C ASP A 307 9.01 -2.30 -14.56
N ASN A 308 9.79 -3.34 -14.73
CA ASN A 308 10.28 -3.80 -16.04
C ASN A 308 9.34 -4.79 -16.74
N GLN A 309 8.22 -5.15 -16.08
CA GLN A 309 7.23 -6.10 -16.59
C GLN A 309 5.81 -5.51 -16.49
N ILE A 310 5.02 -5.84 -17.50
CA ILE A 310 3.56 -5.58 -17.51
C ILE A 310 2.88 -6.82 -16.94
N ASP A 311 1.94 -6.62 -16.03
CA ASP A 311 1.05 -7.69 -15.61
C ASP A 311 0.00 -7.94 -16.69
N THR A 312 0.20 -9.00 -17.46
CA THR A 312 -0.67 -9.36 -18.60
C THR A 312 -2.07 -9.78 -18.18
N THR A 313 -2.28 -10.13 -16.90
CA THR A 313 -3.60 -10.51 -16.37
C THR A 313 -4.50 -9.28 -16.22
N THR A 314 -3.91 -8.15 -15.87
CA THR A 314 -4.62 -6.90 -15.59
C THR A 314 -4.34 -5.81 -16.61
N GLY A 315 -3.37 -5.98 -17.53
CA GLY A 315 -2.95 -4.96 -18.49
C GLY A 315 -2.37 -3.73 -17.80
N THR A 316 -1.70 -3.91 -16.66
CA THR A 316 -1.17 -2.79 -15.86
C THR A 316 0.34 -2.93 -15.64
N VAL A 317 0.98 -1.79 -15.38
CA VAL A 317 2.39 -1.72 -14.97
C VAL A 317 2.48 -1.12 -13.57
N LYS A 318 3.42 -1.64 -12.76
CA LYS A 318 3.68 -1.14 -11.41
C LYS A 318 4.66 0.02 -11.46
N LEU A 319 4.33 1.06 -10.70
CA LEU A 319 5.18 2.22 -10.49
C LEU A 319 5.56 2.32 -9.03
N LYS A 320 6.75 2.84 -8.76
CA LYS A 320 7.25 3.09 -7.41
C LYS A 320 7.56 4.57 -7.24
N ALA A 321 6.84 5.21 -6.33
CA ALA A 321 7.11 6.59 -5.92
C ALA A 321 7.68 6.63 -4.51
N VAL A 322 8.48 7.66 -4.21
CA VAL A 322 9.11 7.86 -2.90
C VAL A 322 8.58 9.14 -2.29
N PHE A 323 8.24 9.06 -1.02
CA PHE A 323 7.67 10.13 -0.20
C PHE A 323 8.58 10.38 1.01
N PRO A 324 8.84 11.63 1.40
CA PRO A 324 9.65 11.95 2.59
C PRO A 324 9.01 11.43 3.89
N ASN A 325 7.67 11.49 3.98
CA ASN A 325 6.86 11.02 5.10
C ASN A 325 7.30 11.60 6.46
N ALA A 326 7.64 12.89 6.50
CA ALA A 326 8.10 13.55 7.72
C ALA A 326 7.05 13.49 8.84
N ASP A 327 5.78 13.60 8.47
CA ASP A 327 4.63 13.63 9.37
C ASP A 327 4.15 12.22 9.78
N GLY A 328 4.71 11.16 9.18
CA GLY A 328 4.35 9.78 9.47
C GLY A 328 2.94 9.39 9.07
N MET A 329 2.29 10.16 8.19
CA MET A 329 0.90 9.92 7.75
C MET A 329 0.76 8.69 6.85
N LEU A 330 1.83 8.33 6.13
CA LEU A 330 1.89 7.12 5.33
C LEU A 330 2.41 5.97 6.17
N PHE A 331 1.57 4.97 6.36
CA PHE A 331 1.90 3.79 7.17
C PHE A 331 2.10 2.56 6.28
N PRO A 332 3.08 1.68 6.57
CA PRO A 332 3.31 0.46 5.80
C PRO A 332 2.04 -0.39 5.64
N ASN A 333 1.84 -0.94 4.45
CA ASN A 333 0.67 -1.73 4.02
C ASN A 333 -0.65 -0.95 3.96
N GLN A 334 -0.63 0.37 4.08
CA GLN A 334 -1.81 1.22 3.89
C GLN A 334 -2.16 1.32 2.40
N PHE A 335 -3.46 1.20 2.07
CA PHE A 335 -3.97 1.49 0.73
C PHE A 335 -4.15 2.98 0.54
N VAL A 336 -3.68 3.50 -0.58
CA VAL A 336 -3.74 4.91 -0.94
C VAL A 336 -4.16 5.08 -2.40
N ASN A 337 -4.90 6.16 -2.67
CA ASN A 337 -5.11 6.62 -4.03
C ASN A 337 -3.93 7.51 -4.44
N VAL A 338 -3.38 7.24 -5.60
CA VAL A 338 -2.21 7.95 -6.10
C VAL A 338 -2.59 8.77 -7.31
N ARG A 339 -2.16 10.04 -7.33
CA ARG A 339 -2.29 10.94 -8.46
C ARG A 339 -0.90 11.31 -8.95
N THR A 340 -0.57 10.90 -10.15
CA THR A 340 0.73 11.21 -10.79
C THR A 340 0.49 12.27 -11.85
N ARG A 341 1.09 13.44 -11.70
CA ARG A 341 1.08 14.47 -12.73
C ARG A 341 2.16 14.16 -13.74
N VAL A 342 1.73 13.81 -14.96
CA VAL A 342 2.66 13.42 -16.05
C VAL A 342 3.01 14.60 -16.91
N ASP A 343 2.02 15.48 -17.19
CA ASP A 343 2.23 16.65 -18.05
C ASP A 343 1.31 17.80 -17.65
N THR A 344 1.56 18.97 -18.21
CA THR A 344 0.68 20.13 -18.12
C THR A 344 0.51 20.69 -19.51
N LEU A 345 -0.71 20.57 -20.05
CA LEU A 345 -1.06 21.18 -21.32
C LEU A 345 -1.30 22.67 -21.10
N LYS A 346 -0.42 23.49 -21.64
CA LYS A 346 -0.56 24.95 -21.57
C LYS A 346 -1.62 25.41 -22.56
N ASP A 347 -2.40 26.42 -22.18
CA ASP A 347 -3.42 27.05 -23.02
C ASP A 347 -4.40 26.06 -23.66
N ALA A 348 -4.72 24.97 -22.97
CA ALA A 348 -5.66 23.97 -23.48
C ALA A 348 -7.09 24.54 -23.54
N THR A 349 -7.79 24.30 -24.65
CA THR A 349 -9.22 24.58 -24.77
C THR A 349 -9.97 23.53 -23.94
N VAL A 350 -10.64 23.95 -22.88
CA VAL A 350 -11.23 23.05 -21.88
C VAL A 350 -12.74 23.20 -21.84
N VAL A 351 -13.43 22.03 -21.77
CA VAL A 351 -14.89 21.94 -21.63
C VAL A 351 -15.27 21.03 -20.45
N PRO A 352 -16.38 21.30 -19.75
CA PRO A 352 -16.91 20.37 -18.76
C PRO A 352 -17.26 19.01 -19.41
N VAL A 353 -16.93 17.91 -18.73
CA VAL A 353 -17.24 16.54 -19.23
C VAL A 353 -18.74 16.37 -19.47
N ALA A 354 -19.59 17.02 -18.70
CA ALA A 354 -21.05 16.98 -18.86
C ALA A 354 -21.55 17.56 -20.22
N ALA A 355 -20.74 18.42 -20.89
CA ALA A 355 -21.10 18.95 -22.21
C ALA A 355 -20.81 17.97 -23.35
N ILE A 356 -20.04 16.92 -23.09
CA ILE A 356 -19.56 15.97 -24.10
C ILE A 356 -20.63 14.90 -24.32
N GLN A 357 -21.07 14.79 -25.58
CA GLN A 357 -22.06 13.80 -26.01
C GLN A 357 -21.40 12.77 -26.95
N ARG A 358 -21.93 11.55 -26.93
CA ARG A 358 -21.48 10.44 -27.81
C ARG A 358 -22.67 9.95 -28.63
N GLY A 359 -22.51 9.87 -29.95
CA GLY A 359 -23.54 9.43 -30.86
C GLY A 359 -22.97 8.78 -32.12
N GLN A 360 -23.83 8.55 -33.11
CA GLN A 360 -23.43 7.91 -34.38
C GLN A 360 -22.35 8.71 -35.13
N GLN A 361 -22.29 10.02 -34.91
CA GLN A 361 -21.31 10.91 -35.53
C GLN A 361 -19.96 10.96 -34.78
N GLY A 362 -19.83 10.14 -33.74
CA GLY A 362 -18.66 10.16 -32.84
C GLY A 362 -18.91 11.01 -31.58
N THR A 363 -17.82 11.61 -31.08
CA THR A 363 -17.90 12.51 -29.93
C THR A 363 -18.15 13.95 -30.38
N PHE A 364 -19.17 14.57 -29.82
CA PHE A 364 -19.59 15.91 -30.19
C PHE A 364 -20.07 16.72 -28.99
N VAL A 365 -20.21 18.01 -29.18
CA VAL A 365 -20.85 18.94 -28.24
C VAL A 365 -21.91 19.75 -28.95
N TYR A 366 -22.90 20.22 -28.18
CA TYR A 366 -23.85 21.20 -28.70
C TYR A 366 -23.29 22.60 -28.39
N THR A 367 -23.04 23.39 -29.47
CA THR A 367 -22.68 24.81 -29.35
C THR A 367 -23.92 25.67 -29.56
N VAL A 368 -23.98 26.79 -28.83
CA VAL A 368 -25.08 27.76 -28.96
C VAL A 368 -24.51 29.05 -29.57
N ASP A 369 -25.07 29.42 -30.73
CA ASP A 369 -24.68 30.65 -31.44
C ASP A 369 -25.31 31.90 -30.79
N GLU A 370 -24.98 33.09 -31.31
CA GLU A 370 -25.52 34.38 -30.80
C GLU A 370 -27.03 34.47 -31.00
N ALA A 371 -27.60 33.77 -32.01
CA ALA A 371 -29.03 33.71 -32.29
C ALA A 371 -29.76 32.66 -31.42
N SER A 372 -29.10 32.11 -30.39
CA SER A 372 -29.61 31.04 -29.49
C SER A 372 -29.99 29.75 -30.24
N LYS A 373 -29.37 29.45 -31.40
CA LYS A 373 -29.53 28.23 -32.12
C LYS A 373 -28.47 27.22 -31.78
N VAL A 374 -28.88 25.96 -31.69
CA VAL A 374 -27.99 24.84 -31.40
C VAL A 374 -27.34 24.32 -32.66
N LYS A 375 -26.03 24.10 -32.65
CA LYS A 375 -25.26 23.44 -33.69
C LYS A 375 -24.55 22.23 -33.12
N VAL A 376 -24.50 21.13 -33.86
CA VAL A 376 -23.70 19.95 -33.52
C VAL A 376 -22.27 20.18 -33.98
N GLN A 377 -21.32 20.12 -33.04
CA GLN A 377 -19.90 20.31 -33.32
C GLN A 377 -19.12 19.05 -32.92
N VAL A 378 -18.61 18.32 -33.94
CA VAL A 378 -17.75 17.16 -33.70
C VAL A 378 -16.42 17.61 -33.09
N VAL A 379 -15.98 16.95 -32.02
CA VAL A 379 -14.78 17.32 -31.28
C VAL A 379 -13.84 16.12 -31.12
N THR A 380 -12.54 16.41 -31.14
CA THR A 380 -11.51 15.46 -30.77
C THR A 380 -11.08 15.77 -29.34
N LEU A 381 -11.33 14.83 -28.44
CA LEU A 381 -10.97 14.98 -27.03
C LEU A 381 -9.48 14.69 -26.82
N GLY A 382 -8.92 15.39 -25.86
CA GLY A 382 -7.62 15.15 -25.27
C GLY A 382 -7.75 14.55 -23.86
N PRO A 383 -6.70 14.62 -23.05
CA PRO A 383 -6.72 14.23 -21.65
C PRO A 383 -7.77 15.02 -20.85
N GLY A 384 -8.24 14.45 -19.74
CA GLY A 384 -9.20 15.05 -18.82
C GLY A 384 -8.77 14.91 -17.38
N ASP A 385 -9.29 15.80 -16.51
CA ASP A 385 -9.07 15.76 -15.05
C ASP A 385 -10.22 15.09 -14.28
N GLY A 386 -11.18 14.49 -15.00
CA GLY A 386 -12.39 13.87 -14.44
C GLY A 386 -13.59 14.82 -14.38
N SER A 387 -13.40 16.13 -14.21
CA SER A 387 -14.45 17.15 -14.24
C SER A 387 -14.50 17.88 -15.57
N ARG A 388 -13.36 18.01 -16.25
CA ARG A 388 -13.16 18.71 -17.51
C ARG A 388 -12.31 17.88 -18.44
N SER A 389 -12.43 18.13 -19.75
CA SER A 389 -11.63 17.50 -20.78
C SER A 389 -11.05 18.56 -21.71
N ALA A 390 -9.79 18.37 -22.10
CA ALA A 390 -9.20 19.15 -23.16
C ALA A 390 -9.84 18.80 -24.50
N VAL A 391 -10.02 19.77 -25.36
CA VAL A 391 -10.47 19.60 -26.75
C VAL A 391 -9.31 19.95 -27.66
N LEU A 392 -8.82 18.96 -28.40
CA LEU A 392 -7.69 19.13 -29.32
C LEU A 392 -8.11 19.77 -30.64
N LYS A 393 -9.33 19.45 -31.11
CA LYS A 393 -9.88 19.99 -32.36
C LYS A 393 -11.40 20.11 -32.24
N GLY A 394 -11.95 21.13 -32.91
CA GLY A 394 -13.38 21.27 -33.09
C GLY A 394 -14.04 22.39 -32.29
N LEU A 395 -13.35 23.04 -31.35
CA LEU A 395 -13.89 24.18 -30.59
C LEU A 395 -12.90 25.35 -30.54
N ALA A 396 -13.47 26.53 -30.54
CA ALA A 396 -12.72 27.77 -30.30
C ALA A 396 -13.03 28.32 -28.89
N PRO A 397 -12.06 28.97 -28.26
CA PRO A 397 -12.26 29.67 -26.99
C PRO A 397 -13.38 30.72 -27.10
N GLY A 398 -14.17 30.87 -26.03
CA GLY A 398 -15.29 31.81 -26.00
C GLY A 398 -16.62 31.25 -26.51
N GLN A 399 -16.64 30.09 -27.18
CA GLN A 399 -17.88 29.43 -27.59
C GLN A 399 -18.68 28.96 -26.38
N ARG A 400 -20.02 28.98 -26.50
CA ARG A 400 -20.93 28.47 -25.48
C ARG A 400 -21.31 27.05 -25.81
N VAL A 401 -21.11 26.11 -24.87
CA VAL A 401 -21.46 24.70 -24.99
C VAL A 401 -22.57 24.32 -24.01
N VAL A 402 -23.47 23.47 -24.42
CA VAL A 402 -24.58 23.00 -23.58
C VAL A 402 -24.05 21.95 -22.61
N VAL A 403 -24.28 22.16 -21.31
CA VAL A 403 -23.88 21.23 -20.23
C VAL A 403 -25.03 20.40 -19.72
N ASP A 404 -26.25 20.97 -19.72
CA ASP A 404 -27.46 20.29 -19.25
C ASP A 404 -28.65 20.59 -20.17
N GLY A 405 -29.55 19.60 -20.36
CA GLY A 405 -30.68 19.70 -21.27
C GLY A 405 -30.40 19.20 -22.70
N ALA A 406 -29.24 18.53 -22.92
CA ALA A 406 -28.81 18.07 -24.22
C ALA A 406 -29.73 16.98 -24.84
N ASP A 407 -30.40 16.17 -24.02
CA ASP A 407 -31.22 15.01 -24.45
C ASP A 407 -32.39 15.34 -25.36
N ARG A 408 -32.83 16.59 -25.33
CA ARG A 408 -34.00 17.07 -26.09
C ARG A 408 -33.62 17.92 -27.30
N LEU A 409 -32.32 18.10 -27.54
CA LEU A 409 -31.84 19.00 -28.58
C LEU A 409 -31.69 18.32 -29.92
N LYS A 410 -32.03 19.03 -30.96
CA LYS A 410 -31.75 18.72 -32.36
C LYS A 410 -31.03 19.91 -33.00
N GLU A 411 -30.23 19.62 -34.01
CA GLU A 411 -29.55 20.67 -34.77
C GLU A 411 -30.52 21.72 -35.29
N GLY A 412 -30.20 22.98 -35.15
CA GLY A 412 -31.02 24.12 -35.60
C GLY A 412 -32.13 24.55 -34.62
N MET A 413 -32.36 23.84 -33.51
CA MET A 413 -33.35 24.27 -32.50
C MET A 413 -32.93 25.56 -31.80
N THR A 414 -33.94 26.41 -31.52
CA THR A 414 -33.72 27.63 -30.71
C THR A 414 -33.89 27.24 -29.22
N VAL A 415 -32.91 27.59 -28.40
CA VAL A 415 -32.88 27.28 -26.96
C VAL A 415 -32.95 28.55 -26.14
N GLU A 416 -33.39 28.40 -24.93
CA GLU A 416 -33.33 29.44 -23.89
C GLU A 416 -32.20 29.13 -22.94
N THR A 417 -31.17 29.99 -22.90
CA THR A 417 -30.03 29.80 -22.01
C THR A 417 -30.37 30.21 -20.61
N VAL A 418 -30.32 29.26 -19.66
CA VAL A 418 -30.55 29.51 -18.25
C VAL A 418 -29.18 29.54 -17.55
N ASP A 419 -28.98 30.57 -16.72
CA ASP A 419 -27.80 30.65 -15.88
C ASP A 419 -27.78 29.50 -14.88
N PRO A 420 -26.67 28.75 -14.74
CA PRO A 420 -26.56 27.65 -13.77
C PRO A 420 -26.88 28.06 -12.34
N ALA A 421 -26.59 29.30 -11.96
CA ALA A 421 -26.90 29.84 -10.63
C ALA A 421 -28.43 30.02 -10.44
N ALA A 422 -29.15 30.46 -11.46
CA ALA A 422 -30.61 30.63 -11.43
C ALA A 422 -31.34 29.27 -11.35
N ARG A 423 -30.81 28.23 -12.02
CA ARG A 423 -31.41 26.89 -11.97
C ARG A 423 -31.18 26.19 -10.65
N ALA A 424 -30.01 26.35 -10.03
CA ALA A 424 -29.75 25.83 -8.68
C ALA A 424 -30.69 26.44 -7.64
N ALA A 425 -31.04 27.72 -7.79
CA ALA A 425 -32.03 28.40 -6.93
C ALA A 425 -33.46 27.92 -7.20
N ALA A 426 -33.80 27.55 -8.43
CA ALA A 426 -35.11 27.06 -8.81
C ALA A 426 -35.39 25.60 -8.41
N VAL A 427 -34.35 24.78 -8.22
CA VAL A 427 -34.43 23.37 -7.81
C VAL A 427 -34.34 23.21 -6.28
N ALA A 428 -33.99 24.27 -5.54
CA ALA A 428 -34.04 24.24 -4.10
C ALA A 428 -35.53 23.98 -3.64
N PRO A 429 -35.81 22.89 -2.91
CA PRO A 429 -37.17 22.62 -2.48
C PRO A 429 -37.63 23.75 -1.60
N ALA A 430 -38.77 24.38 -2.01
CA ALA A 430 -39.44 25.42 -1.24
C ALA A 430 -40.02 24.79 0.04
N SER A 431 -39.17 24.59 1.02
CA SER A 431 -39.57 24.29 2.40
C SER A 431 -39.86 25.59 3.14
N GLN A 432 -40.97 26.24 2.76
CA GLN A 432 -41.60 27.20 3.65
C GLN A 432 -42.75 26.49 4.39
N PRO A 433 -42.74 26.49 5.72
CA PRO A 433 -43.89 26.03 6.47
C PRO A 433 -45.03 27.07 6.30
N ARG A 434 -46.09 26.68 5.58
CA ARG A 434 -47.35 27.42 5.60
C ARG A 434 -47.87 27.43 7.04
N ALA A 435 -47.68 28.55 7.72
CA ALA A 435 -48.39 28.89 8.95
C ALA A 435 -49.89 28.87 8.66
N ARG A 436 -50.61 27.83 9.06
CA ARG A 436 -52.06 27.81 9.12
C ARG A 436 -52.49 28.80 10.18
N ALA A 437 -52.98 29.99 9.78
CA ALA A 437 -53.74 30.90 10.60
C ALA A 437 -55.05 30.19 11.04
N ARG A 438 -55.10 29.71 12.28
CA ARG A 438 -56.35 29.32 12.94
C ARG A 438 -57.11 30.59 13.26
N ARG A 439 -58.21 30.82 12.55
CA ARG A 439 -59.26 31.76 12.96
C ARG A 439 -59.91 31.26 14.25
N HIS A 440 -59.80 32.02 15.32
CA HIS A 440 -60.63 31.90 16.54
C HIS A 440 -62.07 32.18 16.16
N ARG A 441 -62.95 31.28 16.52
CA ARG A 441 -64.38 31.51 16.60
C ARG A 441 -64.72 31.32 18.05
N ASP A 442 -65.15 32.46 18.67
CA ASP A 442 -65.64 32.55 20.00
C ASP A 442 -66.90 31.74 20.15
N GLY A 443 -67.09 31.08 21.28
CA GLY A 443 -68.33 30.43 21.68
C GLY A 443 -68.21 30.02 23.14
N ALA A 444 -68.98 30.79 23.95
CA ALA A 444 -69.06 30.76 25.40
C ALA A 444 -69.64 29.44 25.97
N GLY A 445 -69.26 29.15 27.20
CA GLY A 445 -70.17 28.44 28.10
C GLY A 445 -69.54 27.41 29.03
N GLY A 446 -69.49 27.70 30.33
CA GLY A 446 -69.84 26.80 31.41
C GLY A 446 -68.70 26.12 32.20
N ALA A 447 -68.42 26.77 33.26
CA ALA A 447 -68.40 26.37 34.66
C ALA A 447 -67.86 25.03 35.15
N SER A 448 -67.04 25.17 36.19
CA SER A 448 -67.00 24.36 37.41
C SER A 448 -65.94 23.27 37.55
N GLY A 449 -65.14 23.47 38.55
CA GLY A 449 -64.80 22.53 39.59
C GLY A 449 -63.32 22.14 39.78
N ALA A 450 -62.73 22.86 40.71
CA ALA A 450 -61.99 22.36 41.87
C ALA A 450 -60.74 21.51 41.75
N GLN A 451 -59.73 22.14 42.28
CA GLN A 451 -58.80 21.70 43.36
C GLN A 451 -57.68 20.73 43.03
N ALA A 452 -56.51 21.31 43.21
CA ALA A 452 -55.40 20.99 44.17
C ALA A 452 -54.75 19.64 43.94
N ASP A 453 -53.48 19.45 43.96
CA ASP A 453 -52.49 19.85 44.95
C ASP A 453 -51.04 19.53 44.42
N ALA A 454 -50.13 20.28 44.84
CA ALA A 454 -48.77 20.26 45.20
C ALA A 454 -47.92 18.97 45.05
N GLY A 455 -46.61 19.23 44.82
CA GLY A 455 -45.46 18.41 45.27
C GLY A 455 -44.41 18.19 44.23
N ALA A 456 -43.43 19.02 44.08
CA ALA A 456 -42.18 19.09 44.81
C ALA A 456 -41.26 17.87 44.61
N GLY A 457 -40.08 18.13 44.06
CA GLY A 457 -38.88 17.62 44.63
C GLY A 457 -38.18 16.45 43.94
N GLY A 458 -36.95 16.68 43.56
CA GLY A 458 -35.90 15.88 44.10
C GLY A 458 -34.90 15.32 43.11
N ALA A 459 -33.78 15.99 43.03
CA ALA A 459 -32.52 15.48 42.55
C ALA A 459 -32.06 14.23 43.32
N SER A 460 -31.27 13.34 42.68
CA SER A 460 -30.20 12.67 43.42
C SER A 460 -29.26 11.90 42.46
N ALA A 461 -27.98 12.15 42.64
CA ALA A 461 -26.81 11.46 42.15
C ALA A 461 -26.51 10.18 42.98
N PRO A 462 -25.40 9.47 42.73
CA PRO A 462 -25.23 8.03 42.98
C PRO A 462 -24.60 7.70 44.35
N PRO A 463 -24.55 6.43 44.73
CA PRO A 463 -23.51 5.93 45.64
C PRO A 463 -22.82 4.67 45.12
N GLY A 464 -21.52 4.35 45.31
CA GLY A 464 -20.78 4.39 46.56
C GLY A 464 -20.54 2.98 47.09
N GLU A 465 -19.28 2.60 47.09
CA GLU A 465 -18.58 1.60 47.88
C GLU A 465 -19.36 0.87 49.01
N ARG A 466 -18.97 -0.44 49.16
CA ARG A 466 -18.73 -1.17 50.45
C ARG A 466 -18.02 -2.50 50.13
N ARG A 467 -16.75 -2.74 50.42
CA ARG A 467 -16.08 -3.20 51.65
C ARG A 467 -16.86 -4.20 52.51
N ARG A 468 -16.31 -5.39 52.71
CA ARG A 468 -15.97 -6.11 53.97
C ARG A 468 -15.60 -7.59 53.66
N HIS A 469 -14.41 -8.01 53.96
CA HIS A 469 -13.85 -8.53 55.22
C HIS A 469 -14.10 -10.02 55.47
N ARG A 470 -12.92 -10.72 55.72
CA ARG A 470 -12.64 -11.80 56.71
C ARG A 470 -13.08 -13.20 56.31
N ASP A 471 -12.36 -14.29 56.54
CA ASP A 471 -11.30 -14.65 57.52
C ASP A 471 -10.61 -15.94 57.01
N ALA A 472 -9.33 -16.04 57.20
CA ALA A 472 -8.55 -16.91 58.09
C ALA A 472 -8.75 -18.45 57.94
N GLY A 473 -7.66 -19.15 57.80
CA GLY A 473 -7.55 -20.59 58.05
C GLY A 473 -6.24 -21.20 57.53
N THR A 474 -5.17 -20.95 58.24
CA THR A 474 -4.12 -21.88 58.75
C THR A 474 -4.02 -23.29 58.14
N GLY A 475 -2.79 -23.71 57.84
CA GLY A 475 -2.45 -25.12 57.71
C GLY A 475 -1.05 -25.34 57.08
N ALA A 476 -0.06 -25.43 57.92
CA ALA A 476 1.31 -25.83 57.69
C ALA A 476 1.46 -27.25 57.15
N SER A 477 2.49 -27.52 56.39
CA SER A 477 3.51 -28.54 56.60
C SER A 477 4.40 -28.74 55.37
N ALA A 478 5.63 -28.41 55.43
CA ALA A 478 6.75 -29.07 54.78
C ALA A 478 7.08 -30.36 55.57
N PRO A 479 8.02 -31.27 55.16
CA PRO A 479 9.12 -31.17 54.22
C PRO A 479 9.47 -32.48 53.45
N GLN A 480 10.59 -32.45 52.69
CA GLN A 480 11.57 -33.54 52.35
C GLN A 480 11.17 -34.48 51.20
N GLN A 481 11.88 -34.50 50.13
CA GLN A 481 13.24 -35.01 49.83
C GLN A 481 13.73 -34.36 48.53
#